data_741a83f083e87e1fd963b712e198aab2
#
_entry.id   741a83f083e87e1fd963b712e198aab2
#
_cell.length_a   1.000
_cell.length_b   1.000
_cell.length_c   1.000
_cell.angle_alpha   90.00
_cell.angle_beta   90.00
_cell.angle_gamma   90.00
#
_symmetry.space_group_name_H-M   'P 1'
#
loop_
_entity.id
_entity.type
_entity.pdbx_description
1 polymer ?
#
loop_
_entity_poly.entity_id
_entity_poly.type
_entity_poly.pdbx_seq_one_letter_code
_entity_poly.pdbx_strand_id
1 'polypeptide(L)'
;MPENNELLLLFFQEVLPFASKLKKELAEYLKLKIRIKVMLKLPPAKRRGQQKLASDFLPILLTLSQSAGCQLGLGIIADDLYVPALNFVFGLASPRIKMAIVSYCRFLSTNEEVTFKRLLTECVHELGHLFNLPYCQNSHCVMFFLIH
;
A
#
# COMPACT_ATOMS: atom_id res chain seq x y z
N MET A 1 22.51 -6.40 -4.35
CA MET A 1 21.16 -6.59 -4.90
C MET A 1 20.49 -7.79 -4.28
N PRO A 2 19.39 -7.62 -3.60
CA PRO A 2 18.70 -8.77 -3.04
C PRO A 2 18.24 -9.71 -4.14
N GLU A 3 18.48 -10.98 -3.94
CA GLU A 3 18.11 -12.00 -4.92
C GLU A 3 16.62 -12.28 -4.91
N ASN A 4 15.94 -11.91 -3.84
CA ASN A 4 14.55 -12.28 -3.64
C ASN A 4 13.72 -11.03 -3.38
N ASN A 5 13.14 -10.48 -4.45
CA ASN A 5 12.23 -9.36 -4.36
C ASN A 5 10.78 -9.84 -4.46
N GLU A 6 10.37 -10.63 -3.49
CA GLU A 6 8.99 -11.11 -3.42
C GLU A 6 8.16 -10.19 -2.55
N LEU A 7 7.03 -9.79 -3.09
CA LEU A 7 6.06 -8.91 -2.43
C LEU A 7 4.78 -9.67 -2.15
N LEU A 8 4.30 -9.59 -0.91
CA LEU A 8 2.93 -10.01 -0.62
C LEU A 8 2.02 -8.81 -0.83
N LEU A 9 1.09 -8.94 -1.77
CA LEU A 9 0.06 -7.95 -2.01
C LEU A 9 -1.20 -8.44 -1.30
N LEU A 10 -1.50 -7.82 -0.16
CA LEU A 10 -2.58 -8.24 0.73
C LEU A 10 -3.76 -7.30 0.58
N PHE A 11 -4.90 -7.85 0.16
CA PHE A 11 -6.15 -7.10 0.12
C PHE A 11 -6.91 -7.35 1.40
N PHE A 12 -7.22 -6.28 2.13
CA PHE A 12 -8.03 -6.37 3.33
C PHE A 12 -9.51 -6.34 2.94
N GLN A 13 -10.24 -7.37 3.35
CA GLN A 13 -11.67 -7.58 3.21
C GLN A 13 -12.12 -8.05 1.83
N GLU A 14 -11.72 -7.38 0.74
CA GLU A 14 -12.18 -7.79 -0.58
C GLU A 14 -11.11 -7.57 -1.64
N VAL A 15 -11.22 -8.34 -2.73
CA VAL A 15 -10.35 -8.17 -3.89
C VAL A 15 -11.00 -7.16 -4.83
N LEU A 16 -10.22 -6.15 -5.20
CA LEU A 16 -10.69 -5.14 -6.14
C LEU A 16 -10.83 -5.74 -7.55
N PRO A 17 -11.76 -5.20 -8.38
CA PRO A 17 -11.95 -5.71 -9.75
C PRO A 17 -10.66 -5.67 -10.58
N PHE A 18 -9.75 -4.75 -10.28
CA PHE A 18 -8.50 -4.60 -11.03
C PHE A 18 -7.28 -5.14 -10.29
N ALA A 19 -7.48 -6.09 -9.36
CA ALA A 19 -6.36 -6.65 -8.59
C ALA A 19 -5.31 -7.30 -9.49
N SER A 20 -5.74 -8.04 -10.49
CA SER A 20 -4.82 -8.69 -11.43
C SER A 20 -4.04 -7.67 -12.24
N LYS A 21 -4.69 -6.58 -12.64
CA LYS A 21 -4.03 -5.51 -13.37
C LYS A 21 -3.00 -4.79 -12.49
N LEU A 22 -3.35 -4.56 -11.23
CA LEU A 22 -2.44 -3.94 -10.27
C LEU A 22 -1.21 -4.82 -10.04
N LYS A 23 -1.42 -6.13 -9.85
CA LYS A 23 -0.31 -7.08 -9.70
C LYS A 23 0.61 -7.03 -10.91
N LYS A 24 0.04 -7.08 -12.11
CA LYS A 24 0.82 -7.08 -13.34
C LYS A 24 1.65 -5.81 -13.49
N GLU A 25 1.03 -4.65 -13.29
CA GLU A 25 1.72 -3.36 -13.42
C GLU A 25 2.84 -3.21 -12.41
N LEU A 26 2.58 -3.56 -11.15
CA LEU A 26 3.61 -3.48 -10.11
C LEU A 26 4.77 -4.43 -10.39
N ALA A 27 4.46 -5.66 -10.82
CA ALA A 27 5.50 -6.65 -11.12
C ALA A 27 6.41 -6.18 -12.25
N GLU A 28 5.83 -5.63 -13.31
CA GLU A 28 6.61 -5.16 -14.46
C GLU A 28 7.37 -3.89 -14.15
N TYR A 29 6.74 -2.95 -13.46
CA TYR A 29 7.32 -1.66 -13.16
C TYR A 29 8.51 -1.78 -12.20
N LEU A 30 8.36 -2.60 -11.16
CA LEU A 30 9.33 -2.69 -10.08
C LEU A 30 10.16 -3.97 -10.12
N LYS A 31 9.94 -4.83 -11.11
CA LYS A 31 10.66 -6.10 -11.24
C LYS A 31 10.49 -6.97 -10.01
N LEU A 32 9.27 -7.07 -9.52
CA LEU A 32 8.93 -7.84 -8.34
C LEU A 32 8.18 -9.11 -8.70
N LYS A 33 8.40 -10.16 -7.91
CA LYS A 33 7.50 -11.31 -7.88
C LYS A 33 6.42 -11.01 -6.86
N ILE A 34 5.16 -11.15 -7.24
CA ILE A 34 4.04 -10.76 -6.40
C ILE A 34 3.12 -11.93 -6.14
N ARG A 35 2.79 -12.13 -4.86
CA ARG A 35 1.77 -13.07 -4.41
C ARG A 35 0.58 -12.28 -3.89
N ILE A 36 -0.62 -12.66 -4.30
CA ILE A 36 -1.84 -12.03 -3.79
C ILE A 36 -2.42 -12.87 -2.66
N LYS A 37 -2.86 -12.19 -1.60
CA LYS A 37 -3.60 -12.80 -0.52
C LYS A 37 -4.74 -11.89 -0.12
N VAL A 38 -5.85 -12.48 0.31
CA VAL A 38 -7.01 -11.74 0.81
C VAL A 38 -7.20 -12.08 2.27
N MET A 39 -7.39 -11.04 3.10
CA MET A 39 -7.75 -11.20 4.49
C MET A 39 -9.17 -10.71 4.66
N LEU A 40 -10.13 -11.62 4.83
CA LEU A 40 -11.55 -11.28 4.83
C LEU A 40 -11.98 -10.49 6.05
N LYS A 41 -11.31 -10.70 7.18
CA LYS A 41 -11.64 -10.01 8.42
C LYS A 41 -10.55 -9.01 8.76
N LEU A 42 -10.94 -7.74 9.00
CA LEU A 42 -9.97 -6.72 9.37
C LEU A 42 -9.39 -7.00 10.75
N PRO A 43 -8.07 -6.81 10.93
CA PRO A 43 -7.49 -6.83 12.26
C PRO A 43 -7.95 -5.62 13.07
N PRO A 44 -7.88 -5.67 14.41
CA PRO A 44 -8.20 -4.52 15.24
C PRO A 44 -7.27 -3.35 14.93
N ALA A 45 -7.82 -2.14 14.92
CA ALA A 45 -7.06 -0.93 14.71
C ALA A 45 -7.69 0.20 15.49
N LYS A 46 -6.87 1.13 15.99
CA LYS A 46 -7.36 2.34 16.61
C LYS A 46 -8.14 3.16 15.59
N ARG A 47 -9.14 3.87 16.09
CA ARG A 47 -10.04 4.64 15.24
C ARG A 47 -10.03 6.11 15.63
N ARG A 48 -10.23 6.93 14.63
CA ARG A 48 -10.51 8.36 14.80
C ARG A 48 -11.72 8.63 13.90
N GLY A 49 -12.92 8.62 14.50
CA GLY A 49 -14.15 8.60 13.72
C GLY A 49 -14.24 7.34 12.88
N GLN A 50 -14.38 7.50 11.57
CA GLN A 50 -14.41 6.39 10.62
C GLN A 50 -13.01 5.98 10.16
N GLN A 51 -12.01 6.78 10.47
CA GLN A 51 -10.64 6.50 10.06
C GLN A 51 -10.00 5.45 10.95
N LYS A 52 -9.05 4.70 10.38
CA LYS A 52 -8.25 3.72 11.09
C LYS A 52 -6.79 4.13 11.12
N LEU A 53 -6.12 3.84 12.23
CA LEU A 53 -4.70 4.16 12.39
C LEU A 53 -3.87 3.30 11.45
N ALA A 54 -3.19 3.95 10.53
CA ALA A 54 -2.46 3.26 9.45
C ALA A 54 -1.42 2.28 9.98
N SER A 55 -0.67 2.68 11.02
CA SER A 55 0.41 1.85 11.55
C SER A 55 -0.07 0.53 12.17
N ASP A 56 -1.35 0.45 12.56
CA ASP A 56 -1.88 -0.77 13.20
C ASP A 56 -1.99 -1.94 12.23
N PHE A 57 -1.92 -1.70 10.92
CA PHE A 57 -1.99 -2.76 9.92
C PHE A 57 -0.64 -3.35 9.57
N LEU A 58 0.46 -2.68 9.94
CA LEU A 58 1.79 -3.13 9.56
C LEU A 58 2.22 -4.43 10.26
N PRO A 59 1.94 -4.64 11.55
CA PRO A 59 2.35 -5.89 12.21
C PRO A 59 1.73 -7.14 11.60
N ILE A 60 0.44 -7.12 11.29
CA ILE A 60 -0.21 -8.30 10.69
C ILE A 60 0.32 -8.54 9.29
N LEU A 61 0.57 -7.47 8.55
CA LEU A 61 1.14 -7.57 7.21
C LEU A 61 2.54 -8.19 7.27
N LEU A 62 3.33 -7.79 8.25
CA LEU A 62 4.67 -8.38 8.45
C LEU A 62 4.57 -9.87 8.74
N THR A 63 3.68 -10.26 9.65
CA THR A 63 3.50 -11.68 10.01
C THR A 63 3.10 -12.50 8.78
N LEU A 64 2.14 -12.01 8.01
CA LEU A 64 1.66 -12.73 6.82
C LEU A 64 2.70 -12.78 5.72
N SER A 65 3.47 -11.69 5.55
CA SER A 65 4.54 -11.65 4.55
C SER A 65 5.63 -12.65 4.89
N GLN A 66 6.03 -12.71 6.15
CA GLN A 66 7.04 -13.67 6.60
C GLN A 66 6.55 -15.11 6.42
N SER A 67 5.30 -15.39 6.75
CA SER A 67 4.72 -16.72 6.56
C SER A 67 4.68 -17.11 5.08
N ALA A 68 4.52 -16.15 4.19
CA ALA A 68 4.51 -16.40 2.75
C ALA A 68 5.90 -16.45 2.13
N GLY A 69 6.94 -16.17 2.92
CA GLY A 69 8.30 -16.11 2.41
C GLY A 69 8.59 -14.85 1.60
N CYS A 70 7.79 -13.80 1.80
CA CYS A 70 7.95 -12.53 1.09
C CYS A 70 8.70 -11.54 1.97
N GLN A 71 9.67 -10.85 1.39
CA GLN A 71 10.46 -9.83 2.10
C GLN A 71 9.72 -8.51 2.19
N LEU A 72 8.84 -8.24 1.23
CA LEU A 72 8.10 -6.99 1.13
C LEU A 72 6.62 -7.28 1.32
N GLY A 73 5.91 -6.32 1.89
CA GLY A 73 4.45 -6.42 2.02
C GLY A 73 3.79 -5.11 1.69
N LEU A 74 2.69 -5.19 0.95
CA LEU A 74 1.85 -4.03 0.63
C LEU A 74 0.41 -4.42 0.88
N GLY A 75 -0.22 -3.73 1.82
CA GLY A 75 -1.64 -3.92 2.12
C GLY A 75 -2.47 -2.89 1.38
N ILE A 76 -3.63 -3.34 0.88
CA ILE A 76 -4.60 -2.47 0.22
C ILE A 76 -5.89 -2.53 1.01
N ILE A 77 -6.41 -1.38 1.41
CA ILE A 77 -7.59 -1.29 2.27
C ILE A 77 -8.56 -0.24 1.75
N ALA A 78 -9.86 -0.48 1.97
CA ALA A 78 -10.92 0.46 1.60
C ALA A 78 -11.12 1.58 2.62
N ASP A 79 -10.83 1.32 3.88
CA ASP A 79 -11.08 2.27 4.96
C ASP A 79 -10.11 3.45 4.89
N ASP A 80 -10.59 4.63 5.23
CA ASP A 80 -9.75 5.81 5.29
C ASP A 80 -8.72 5.67 6.41
N LEU A 81 -7.50 6.14 6.16
CA LEU A 81 -6.39 6.00 7.09
C LEU A 81 -5.95 7.34 7.66
N TYR A 82 -5.41 7.31 8.87
CA TYR A 82 -4.81 8.48 9.48
C TYR A 82 -3.51 8.13 10.18
N VAL A 83 -2.70 9.14 10.41
CA VAL A 83 -1.61 9.15 11.38
C VAL A 83 -1.86 10.33 12.30
N PRO A 84 -1.35 10.31 13.57
CA PRO A 84 -1.76 11.32 14.56
C PRO A 84 -1.56 12.77 14.14
N ALA A 85 -0.53 13.05 13.35
CA ALA A 85 -0.17 14.43 13.00
C ALA A 85 -0.91 14.99 11.79
N LEU A 86 -1.67 14.17 11.05
CA LEU A 86 -2.30 14.57 9.80
C LEU A 86 -3.78 14.27 9.80
N ASN A 87 -4.54 15.00 8.96
CA ASN A 87 -5.97 14.78 8.82
C ASN A 87 -6.28 13.40 8.22
N PHE A 88 -5.46 12.96 7.29
CA PHE A 88 -5.52 11.62 6.70
C PHE A 88 -4.21 11.33 5.99
N VAL A 89 -4.03 10.08 5.61
CA VAL A 89 -2.94 9.68 4.71
C VAL A 89 -3.50 8.76 3.65
N PHE A 90 -2.92 8.81 2.46
CA PHE A 90 -3.22 7.83 1.41
C PHE A 90 -2.57 6.50 1.70
N GLY A 91 -1.42 6.54 2.37
CA GLY A 91 -0.69 5.34 2.72
C GLY A 91 0.40 5.62 3.74
N LEU A 92 1.04 4.57 4.19
CA LEU A 92 2.13 4.64 5.15
C LEU A 92 3.12 3.52 4.84
N ALA A 93 4.40 3.86 4.82
CA ALA A 93 5.47 2.89 4.62
C ALA A 93 6.41 2.89 5.80
N SER A 94 6.85 1.69 6.19
CA SER A 94 7.91 1.50 7.17
C SER A 94 9.08 0.79 6.51
N PRO A 95 10.10 1.54 6.07
CA PRO A 95 11.25 0.94 5.41
C PRO A 95 12.00 -0.06 6.30
N ARG A 96 11.97 0.18 7.61
CA ARG A 96 12.67 -0.68 8.57
C ARG A 96 12.17 -2.12 8.52
N ILE A 97 10.87 -2.32 8.41
CA ILE A 97 10.29 -3.66 8.35
C ILE A 97 9.83 -4.04 6.95
N LYS A 98 9.96 -3.12 5.99
CA LYS A 98 9.63 -3.32 4.57
C LYS A 98 8.16 -3.63 4.34
N MET A 99 7.30 -2.94 5.07
CA MET A 99 5.85 -3.06 4.97
C MET A 99 5.22 -1.71 4.69
N ALA A 100 4.18 -1.71 3.86
CA ALA A 100 3.42 -0.51 3.55
C ALA A 100 1.93 -0.82 3.46
N ILE A 101 1.10 0.20 3.71
CA ILE A 101 -0.35 0.12 3.59
C ILE A 101 -0.83 1.27 2.74
N VAL A 102 -1.80 1.02 1.85
CA VAL A 102 -2.42 2.04 1.01
C VAL A 102 -3.93 1.91 1.09
N SER A 103 -4.62 3.03 1.28
CA SER A 103 -6.08 3.08 1.21
C SER A 103 -6.51 3.64 -0.13
N TYR A 104 -7.52 3.00 -0.76
CA TYR A 104 -8.10 3.54 -1.98
C TYR A 104 -9.36 4.37 -1.72
N CYS A 105 -9.72 4.57 -0.46
CA CYS A 105 -10.93 5.28 -0.07
C CYS A 105 -11.08 6.62 -0.80
N ARG A 106 -10.01 7.41 -0.83
CA ARG A 106 -10.04 8.75 -1.42
C ARG A 106 -9.74 8.77 -2.91
N PHE A 107 -9.48 7.60 -3.50
CA PHE A 107 -9.20 7.49 -4.94
C PHE A 107 -10.43 7.14 -5.75
N LEU A 108 -11.52 6.75 -5.10
CA LEU A 108 -12.72 6.30 -5.78
C LEU A 108 -13.27 7.37 -6.71
N SER A 109 -13.64 6.94 -7.92
CA SER A 109 -14.19 7.78 -8.96
C SER A 109 -15.20 6.94 -9.73
N THR A 110 -16.14 7.59 -10.41
CA THR A 110 -17.05 6.88 -11.30
C THR A 110 -16.31 6.28 -12.50
N ASN A 111 -15.11 6.79 -12.79
CA ASN A 111 -14.24 6.23 -13.82
C ASN A 111 -13.22 5.31 -13.17
N GLU A 112 -13.37 4.00 -13.40
CA GLU A 112 -12.48 2.99 -12.79
C GLU A 112 -11.01 3.16 -13.21
N GLU A 113 -10.76 3.65 -14.42
CA GLU A 113 -9.41 3.91 -14.89
C GLU A 113 -8.72 4.97 -14.03
N VAL A 114 -9.45 6.01 -13.64
CA VAL A 114 -8.93 7.07 -12.77
C VAL A 114 -8.61 6.51 -11.39
N THR A 115 -9.51 5.72 -10.83
CA THR A 115 -9.30 5.06 -9.54
C THR A 115 -8.05 4.19 -9.60
N PHE A 116 -7.92 3.39 -10.66
CA PHE A 116 -6.76 2.50 -10.80
C PHE A 116 -5.45 3.27 -10.87
N LYS A 117 -5.41 4.34 -11.67
CA LYS A 117 -4.19 5.14 -11.82
C LYS A 117 -3.76 5.79 -10.50
N ARG A 118 -4.72 6.28 -9.74
CA ARG A 118 -4.44 6.87 -8.42
C ARG A 118 -3.89 5.83 -7.47
N LEU A 119 -4.51 4.65 -7.45
CA LEU A 119 -4.07 3.56 -6.60
C LEU A 119 -2.67 3.07 -6.99
N LEU A 120 -2.43 2.86 -8.28
CA LEU A 120 -1.13 2.43 -8.77
C LEU A 120 -0.04 3.43 -8.39
N THR A 121 -0.31 4.72 -8.59
CA THR A 121 0.64 5.79 -8.26
C THR A 121 1.00 5.75 -6.78
N GLU A 122 0.00 5.62 -5.91
CA GLU A 122 0.27 5.59 -4.47
C GLU A 122 1.00 4.31 -4.07
N CYS A 123 0.67 3.17 -4.66
CA CYS A 123 1.39 1.93 -4.40
C CYS A 123 2.87 2.06 -4.77
N VAL A 124 3.17 2.63 -5.93
CA VAL A 124 4.56 2.85 -6.35
C VAL A 124 5.25 3.82 -5.41
N HIS A 125 4.54 4.86 -4.95
CA HIS A 125 5.07 5.83 -4.00
C HIS A 125 5.50 5.15 -2.68
N GLU A 126 4.60 4.37 -2.09
CA GLU A 126 4.91 3.73 -0.81
C GLU A 126 5.98 2.63 -0.98
N LEU A 127 5.91 1.87 -2.06
CA LEU A 127 6.95 0.88 -2.34
C LEU A 127 8.31 1.54 -2.57
N GLY A 128 8.32 2.74 -3.18
CA GLY A 128 9.54 3.53 -3.32
C GLY A 128 10.19 3.80 -1.97
N HIS A 129 9.39 4.15 -0.96
CA HIS A 129 9.94 4.34 0.40
C HIS A 129 10.52 3.04 0.96
N LEU A 130 9.94 1.89 0.63
CA LEU A 130 10.49 0.62 1.08
C LEU A 130 11.86 0.33 0.47
N PHE A 131 12.15 0.92 -0.68
CA PHE A 131 13.49 0.87 -1.30
C PHE A 131 14.36 2.05 -0.85
N ASN A 132 13.96 2.76 0.21
CA ASN A 132 14.68 3.88 0.80
C ASN A 132 14.76 5.11 -0.11
N LEU A 133 13.81 5.30 -1.00
CA LEU A 133 13.71 6.51 -1.78
C LEU A 133 13.07 7.61 -0.95
N PRO A 134 13.69 8.79 -0.84
CA PRO A 134 13.10 9.90 -0.10
C PRO A 134 12.03 10.60 -0.92
N TYR A 135 11.32 11.53 -0.28
CA TYR A 135 10.42 12.41 -1.01
C TYR A 135 11.18 13.23 -2.04
N CYS A 136 10.54 13.46 -3.18
CA CYS A 136 11.09 14.25 -4.26
C CYS A 136 10.38 15.61 -4.30
N GLN A 137 11.13 16.68 -4.57
CA GLN A 137 10.55 18.02 -4.64
C GLN A 137 9.92 18.32 -6.01
N ASN A 138 10.15 17.46 -7.00
CA ASN A 138 9.56 17.62 -8.32
C ASN A 138 8.12 17.06 -8.30
N SER A 139 7.14 17.92 -8.56
CA SER A 139 5.72 17.55 -8.52
C SER A 139 5.33 16.49 -9.55
N HIS A 140 6.15 16.25 -10.56
CA HIS A 140 5.90 15.20 -11.56
C HIS A 140 6.49 13.86 -11.16
N CYS A 141 7.23 13.81 -10.06
CA CYS A 141 7.83 12.57 -9.57
C CYS A 141 6.84 11.82 -8.69
N VAL A 142 6.78 10.49 -8.84
CA VAL A 142 5.90 9.65 -8.01
C VAL A 142 6.24 9.77 -6.51
N MET A 143 7.47 10.14 -6.18
CA MET A 143 7.90 10.31 -4.78
C MET A 143 7.61 11.71 -4.23
N PHE A 144 6.86 12.52 -4.95
CA PHE A 144 6.47 13.84 -4.47
C PHE A 144 5.53 13.70 -3.27
N PHE A 145 5.82 14.45 -2.19
CA PHE A 145 4.96 14.43 -1.01
C PHE A 145 3.75 15.35 -1.23
N LEU A 146 2.56 14.76 -1.19
CA LEU A 146 1.31 15.52 -1.29
C LEU A 146 0.88 15.94 0.11
N ILE A 147 0.69 17.24 0.29
CA ILE A 147 0.19 17.79 1.56
C ILE A 147 -1.33 17.86 1.46
N HIS A 148 -1.99 17.38 2.49
CA HIS A 148 -3.45 17.25 2.50
C HIS A 148 -4.09 18.25 3.43
#